data_dc4e5cca08901fd217f0dfa4727bbb16
#
_entry.id   dc4e5cca08901fd217f0dfa4727bbb16
#
_cell.length_a   1.000
_cell.length_b   1.000
_cell.length_c   1.000
_cell.angle_alpha   90.00
_cell.angle_beta   90.00
_cell.angle_gamma   90.00
#
_symmetry.space_group_name_H-M   'P 1'
#
loop_
_entity.id
_entity.type
_entity.pdbx_description
1 polymer ?
#
loop_
_entity_poly.entity_id
_entity_poly.type
_entity_poly.pdbx_seq_one_letter_code
_entity_poly.pdbx_strand_id
1 'polypeptide(L)'
;MQPGAVSTASYLRKDRILALAALLVLAGIAWQWLDLALQIRRQARVDESQPADVIVILGAAAYRGRPSPVLKARLDHGLALYRRGLAPRILTTGGSGGDPVHTEGEVGRAYLVEHKVPSEAILVEPEGESTVHSLAAAAEIMRRMNLHSCILVSDGYHIFRAKRILEARGFRVYGSPRPSPQRAPLAEWWLCLRQAVAYWLWTLGIAL
;
A
#
# COMPACT_ATOMS: atom_id res chain seq x y z
N MET A 1 -62.70 -17.01 29.83
CA MET A 1 -61.24 -17.00 29.64
C MET A 1 -60.90 -15.91 28.63
N GLN A 2 -60.41 -14.76 29.08
CA GLN A 2 -59.93 -13.72 28.18
C GLN A 2 -58.48 -14.03 27.79
N PRO A 3 -58.09 -13.99 26.50
CA PRO A 3 -56.68 -14.14 26.10
C PRO A 3 -55.96 -12.87 26.54
N GLY A 4 -54.86 -13.05 27.32
CA GLY A 4 -54.01 -11.96 27.82
C GLY A 4 -53.49 -11.08 26.73
N ALA A 5 -53.78 -9.80 26.79
CA ALA A 5 -53.20 -8.76 25.92
C ALA A 5 -51.69 -8.68 26.21
N VAL A 6 -50.88 -9.36 25.40
CA VAL A 6 -49.41 -9.17 25.42
C VAL A 6 -49.16 -7.73 25.01
N SER A 7 -48.60 -6.96 25.95
CA SER A 7 -48.40 -5.51 25.86
C SER A 7 -47.57 -5.14 24.62
N THR A 8 -48.20 -4.53 23.61
CA THR A 8 -47.53 -3.93 22.43
C THR A 8 -46.42 -2.97 22.78
N ALA A 9 -46.47 -2.35 23.98
CA ALA A 9 -45.44 -1.45 24.48
C ALA A 9 -44.10 -2.16 24.77
N SER A 10 -44.09 -3.46 25.11
CA SER A 10 -42.83 -4.19 25.34
C SER A 10 -42.11 -4.54 24.05
N TYR A 11 -42.81 -4.80 22.96
CA TYR A 11 -42.24 -5.04 21.64
C TYR A 11 -41.61 -3.76 21.05
N LEU A 12 -42.33 -2.65 21.08
CA LEU A 12 -41.85 -1.34 20.64
C LEU A 12 -40.58 -0.88 21.42
N ARG A 13 -40.45 -1.24 22.69
CA ARG A 13 -39.26 -0.94 23.49
C ARG A 13 -38.05 -1.80 23.05
N LYS A 14 -38.26 -3.08 22.82
CA LYS A 14 -37.20 -4.00 22.34
C LYS A 14 -36.70 -3.59 20.96
N ASP A 15 -37.59 -3.25 20.02
CA ASP A 15 -37.24 -2.81 18.68
C ASP A 15 -36.40 -1.52 18.71
N ARG A 16 -36.77 -0.56 19.59
CA ARG A 16 -35.97 0.68 19.78
C ARG A 16 -34.60 0.41 20.36
N ILE A 17 -34.47 -0.53 21.30
CA ILE A 17 -33.16 -0.92 21.88
C ILE A 17 -32.30 -1.59 20.81
N LEU A 18 -32.86 -2.51 20.03
CA LEU A 18 -32.15 -3.16 18.94
C LEU A 18 -31.72 -2.16 17.85
N ALA A 19 -32.60 -1.23 17.48
CA ALA A 19 -32.28 -0.18 16.51
C ALA A 19 -31.14 0.73 17.02
N LEU A 20 -31.17 1.11 18.31
CA LEU A 20 -30.12 1.90 18.93
C LEU A 20 -28.78 1.13 18.98
N ALA A 21 -28.81 -0.14 19.34
CA ALA A 21 -27.64 -1.00 19.36
C ALA A 21 -27.04 -1.14 17.94
N ALA A 22 -27.87 -1.37 16.92
CA ALA A 22 -27.45 -1.42 15.52
C ALA A 22 -26.84 -0.10 15.06
N LEU A 23 -27.45 1.03 15.43
CA LEU A 23 -26.90 2.36 15.11
C LEU A 23 -25.53 2.59 15.75
N LEU A 24 -25.34 2.20 17.01
CA LEU A 24 -24.05 2.31 17.71
C LEU A 24 -22.97 1.44 17.07
N VAL A 25 -23.31 0.22 16.65
CA VAL A 25 -22.40 -0.67 15.93
C VAL A 25 -22.00 -0.05 14.58
N LEU A 26 -22.98 0.46 13.81
CA LEU A 26 -22.70 1.12 12.53
C LEU A 26 -21.84 2.39 12.71
N ALA A 27 -22.13 3.17 13.74
CA ALA A 27 -21.32 4.35 14.06
C ALA A 27 -19.89 3.97 14.47
N GLY A 28 -19.70 2.89 15.22
CA GLY A 28 -18.39 2.34 15.57
C GLY A 28 -17.59 1.88 14.33
N ILE A 29 -18.26 1.18 13.43
CA ILE A 29 -17.66 0.77 12.15
C ILE A 29 -17.26 1.99 11.31
N ALA A 30 -18.17 2.96 11.15
CA ALA A 30 -17.89 4.19 10.41
C ALA A 30 -16.72 4.98 11.02
N TRP A 31 -16.64 5.03 12.33
CA TRP A 31 -15.52 5.65 13.04
C TRP A 31 -14.19 4.95 12.76
N GLN A 32 -14.14 3.62 12.80
CA GLN A 32 -12.92 2.86 12.48
C GLN A 32 -12.45 3.12 11.05
N TRP A 33 -13.39 3.20 10.10
CA TRP A 33 -13.06 3.51 8.69
C TRP A 33 -12.51 4.91 8.52
N LEU A 34 -13.11 5.88 9.18
CA LEU A 34 -12.66 7.25 9.15
C LEU A 34 -11.26 7.40 9.78
N ASP A 35 -11.04 6.78 10.93
CA ASP A 35 -9.74 6.79 11.61
C ASP A 35 -8.65 6.16 10.73
N LEU A 36 -8.92 5.01 10.12
CA LEU A 36 -7.99 4.36 9.20
C LEU A 36 -7.69 5.25 7.98
N ALA A 37 -8.72 5.87 7.38
CA ALA A 37 -8.52 6.80 6.26
C ALA A 37 -7.70 8.03 6.66
N LEU A 38 -7.86 8.53 7.88
CA LEU A 38 -7.05 9.61 8.44
C LEU A 38 -5.59 9.18 8.65
N GLN A 39 -5.34 7.96 9.14
CA GLN A 39 -3.99 7.41 9.29
C GLN A 39 -3.31 7.28 7.93
N ILE A 40 -4.00 6.74 6.92
CA ILE A 40 -3.50 6.64 5.55
C ILE A 40 -3.13 8.03 5.01
N ARG A 41 -4.02 9.00 5.20
CA ARG A 41 -3.80 10.38 4.74
C ARG A 41 -2.62 11.06 5.45
N ARG A 42 -2.44 10.83 6.75
CA ARG A 42 -1.27 11.33 7.51
C ARG A 42 0.02 10.70 6.98
N GLN A 43 0.05 9.38 6.85
CA GLN A 43 1.21 8.65 6.33
C GLN A 43 1.56 9.08 4.90
N ALA A 44 0.56 9.38 4.07
CA ALA A 44 0.76 9.81 2.68
C ALA A 44 1.60 11.10 2.52
N ARG A 45 1.77 11.87 3.60
CA ARG A 45 2.46 13.16 3.61
C ARG A 45 3.78 13.15 4.39
N VAL A 46 4.10 12.02 5.01
CA VAL A 46 5.30 11.90 5.84
C VAL A 46 6.35 11.10 5.06
N ASP A 47 7.50 11.73 4.83
CA ASP A 47 8.70 11.05 4.35
C ASP A 47 9.51 10.58 5.55
N GLU A 48 9.58 9.25 5.73
CA GLU A 48 10.35 8.60 6.81
C GLU A 48 11.72 8.13 6.34
N SER A 49 12.18 8.55 5.15
CA SER A 49 13.41 8.05 4.55
C SER A 49 14.62 8.26 5.43
N GLN A 50 15.31 7.18 5.75
CA GLN A 50 16.55 7.14 6.54
C GLN A 50 17.38 5.94 6.07
N PRO A 51 18.64 5.79 6.51
CA PRO A 51 19.48 4.67 6.11
C PRO A 51 18.82 3.32 6.33
N ALA A 52 18.83 2.48 5.29
CA ALA A 52 18.22 1.15 5.25
C ALA A 52 19.05 0.21 4.35
N ASP A 53 18.70 -1.09 4.34
CA ASP A 53 19.44 -2.09 3.56
C ASP A 53 19.08 -2.04 2.07
N VAL A 54 17.84 -1.63 1.73
CA VAL A 54 17.34 -1.59 0.35
C VAL A 54 16.25 -0.53 0.15
N ILE A 55 16.15 0.03 -1.05
CA ILE A 55 15.01 0.85 -1.48
C ILE A 55 14.08 -0.05 -2.29
N VAL A 56 12.86 -0.28 -1.80
CA VAL A 56 11.82 -1.05 -2.49
C VAL A 56 10.93 -0.07 -3.27
N ILE A 57 10.94 -0.18 -4.60
CA ILE A 57 10.13 0.67 -5.48
C ILE A 57 8.97 -0.17 -5.99
N LEU A 58 7.74 0.22 -5.61
CA LEU A 58 6.54 -0.49 -6.06
C LEU A 58 6.25 -0.21 -7.53
N GLY A 59 5.91 -1.26 -8.25
CA GLY A 59 5.41 -1.22 -9.62
C GLY A 59 4.16 -0.36 -9.76
N ALA A 60 3.91 0.06 -11.00
CA ALA A 60 2.67 0.77 -11.34
C ALA A 60 2.38 0.52 -12.80
N ALA A 61 2.37 0.77 -13.82
CA ALA A 61 2.18 0.26 -15.16
C ALA A 61 3.43 0.47 -16.00
N ALA A 62 3.67 -0.44 -16.91
CA ALA A 62 4.66 -0.31 -17.97
C ALA A 62 3.99 -0.54 -19.32
N TYR A 63 4.47 0.10 -20.36
CA TYR A 63 3.91 -0.01 -21.71
C TYR A 63 5.05 -0.13 -22.72
N ARG A 64 5.12 -1.27 -23.44
CA ARG A 64 6.12 -1.51 -24.49
C ARG A 64 7.56 -1.27 -23.98
N GLY A 65 7.88 -1.81 -22.82
CA GLY A 65 9.19 -1.69 -22.20
C GLY A 65 9.53 -0.29 -21.64
N ARG A 66 8.55 0.60 -21.51
CA ARG A 66 8.74 1.94 -20.93
C ARG A 66 7.88 2.13 -19.68
N PRO A 67 8.42 2.78 -18.63
CA PRO A 67 7.62 3.05 -17.44
C PRO A 67 6.51 4.05 -17.74
N SER A 68 5.32 3.82 -17.19
CA SER A 68 4.25 4.83 -17.15
C SER A 68 4.72 6.09 -16.42
N PRO A 69 4.06 7.24 -16.57
CA PRO A 69 4.41 8.46 -15.81
C PRO A 69 4.43 8.25 -14.30
N VAL A 70 3.56 7.36 -13.79
CA VAL A 70 3.50 7.01 -12.36
C VAL A 70 4.71 6.18 -11.95
N LEU A 71 5.03 5.12 -12.68
CA LEU A 71 6.19 4.28 -12.42
C LEU A 71 7.48 5.09 -12.55
N LYS A 72 7.61 5.91 -13.61
CA LYS A 72 8.77 6.80 -13.79
C LYS A 72 8.98 7.71 -12.58
N ALA A 73 7.94 8.35 -12.06
CA ALA A 73 8.07 9.24 -10.91
C ALA A 73 8.46 8.50 -9.62
N ARG A 74 8.07 7.22 -9.46
CA ARG A 74 8.56 6.37 -8.35
C ARG A 74 10.03 6.02 -8.54
N LEU A 75 10.43 5.65 -9.76
CA LEU A 75 11.82 5.35 -10.11
C LEU A 75 12.73 6.56 -9.90
N ASP A 76 12.32 7.75 -10.36
CA ASP A 76 13.05 9.00 -10.15
C ASP A 76 13.26 9.29 -8.66
N HIS A 77 12.22 9.10 -7.84
CA HIS A 77 12.31 9.29 -6.39
C HIS A 77 13.24 8.27 -5.73
N GLY A 78 13.10 6.98 -6.07
CA GLY A 78 13.99 5.92 -5.58
C GLY A 78 15.46 6.15 -5.99
N LEU A 79 15.68 6.59 -7.22
CA LEU A 79 17.01 6.98 -7.70
C LEU A 79 17.61 8.14 -6.90
N ALA A 80 16.80 9.15 -6.57
CA ALA A 80 17.24 10.27 -5.74
C ALA A 80 17.65 9.81 -4.32
N LEU A 81 16.90 8.89 -3.71
CA LEU A 81 17.23 8.30 -2.41
C LEU A 81 18.54 7.47 -2.48
N TYR A 82 18.69 6.67 -3.55
CA TYR A 82 19.90 5.89 -3.81
C TYR A 82 21.14 6.80 -3.96
N ARG A 83 21.06 7.87 -4.75
CA ARG A 83 22.14 8.85 -4.94
C ARG A 83 22.51 9.61 -3.67
N ARG A 84 21.58 9.73 -2.72
CA ARG A 84 21.84 10.25 -1.37
C ARG A 84 22.54 9.23 -0.46
N GLY A 85 22.77 8.00 -0.94
CA GLY A 85 23.44 6.95 -0.16
C GLY A 85 22.57 6.35 0.95
N LEU A 86 21.23 6.47 0.87
CA LEU A 86 20.34 5.97 1.92
C LEU A 86 20.18 4.45 1.92
N ALA A 87 20.52 3.77 0.82
CA ALA A 87 20.63 2.32 0.78
C ALA A 87 21.60 1.89 -0.33
N PRO A 88 22.32 0.78 -0.16
CA PRO A 88 23.27 0.27 -1.16
C PRO A 88 22.59 -0.47 -2.32
N ARG A 89 21.29 -0.79 -2.21
CA ARG A 89 20.54 -1.58 -3.19
C ARG A 89 19.17 -0.98 -3.46
N ILE A 90 18.65 -1.29 -4.66
CA ILE A 90 17.28 -1.00 -5.06
C ILE A 90 16.59 -2.31 -5.43
N LEU A 91 15.36 -2.51 -5.01
CA LEU A 91 14.49 -3.60 -5.43
C LEU A 91 13.30 -3.02 -6.18
N THR A 92 13.22 -3.29 -7.49
CA THR A 92 12.07 -2.94 -8.31
C THR A 92 11.08 -4.10 -8.31
N THR A 93 9.77 -3.79 -8.19
CA THR A 93 8.72 -4.81 -8.11
C THR A 93 7.65 -4.61 -9.16
N GLY A 94 6.94 -5.67 -9.49
CA GLY A 94 5.74 -5.69 -10.32
C GLY A 94 5.85 -6.62 -11.51
N GLY A 95 4.75 -7.36 -11.73
CA GLY A 95 4.58 -8.31 -12.83
C GLY A 95 4.32 -7.65 -14.18
N SER A 96 3.73 -8.41 -15.10
CA SER A 96 3.54 -7.98 -16.51
C SER A 96 2.57 -6.81 -16.68
N GLY A 97 1.66 -6.56 -15.72
CA GLY A 97 0.83 -5.35 -15.68
C GLY A 97 0.09 -4.99 -16.97
N GLY A 98 -0.04 -5.93 -17.90
CA GLY A 98 -0.62 -5.73 -19.24
C GLY A 98 0.40 -5.50 -20.36
N ASP A 99 1.70 -5.46 -20.09
CA ASP A 99 2.75 -5.56 -21.12
C ASP A 99 3.01 -7.06 -21.41
N PRO A 100 2.91 -7.52 -22.67
CA PRO A 100 3.05 -8.94 -22.99
C PRO A 100 4.51 -9.44 -22.94
N VAL A 101 5.49 -8.56 -22.87
CA VAL A 101 6.92 -8.90 -23.01
C VAL A 101 7.73 -8.53 -21.77
N HIS A 102 7.38 -7.44 -21.09
CA HIS A 102 8.18 -6.89 -19.99
C HIS A 102 7.37 -6.75 -18.72
N THR A 103 7.98 -7.13 -17.60
CA THR A 103 7.42 -6.85 -16.29
C THR A 103 7.74 -5.42 -15.84
N GLU A 104 6.92 -4.87 -14.96
CA GLU A 104 7.15 -3.53 -14.38
C GLU A 104 8.49 -3.48 -13.62
N GLY A 105 8.85 -4.58 -12.93
CA GLY A 105 10.12 -4.73 -12.23
C GLY A 105 11.32 -4.68 -13.18
N GLU A 106 11.26 -5.39 -14.34
CA GLU A 106 12.33 -5.37 -15.35
C GLU A 106 12.46 -4.01 -16.03
N VAL A 107 11.33 -3.37 -16.37
CA VAL A 107 11.32 -2.00 -16.90
C VAL A 107 11.93 -1.03 -15.90
N GLY A 108 11.63 -1.18 -14.62
CA GLY A 108 12.24 -0.40 -13.55
C GLY A 108 13.75 -0.58 -13.49
N ARG A 109 14.24 -1.83 -13.57
CA ARG A 109 15.68 -2.14 -13.63
C ARG A 109 16.33 -1.47 -14.84
N ALA A 110 15.77 -1.66 -16.05
CA ALA A 110 16.32 -1.07 -17.28
C ALA A 110 16.44 0.45 -17.18
N TYR A 111 15.40 1.10 -16.65
CA TYR A 111 15.40 2.54 -16.39
C TYR A 111 16.52 2.97 -15.44
N LEU A 112 16.72 2.26 -14.34
CA LEU A 112 17.75 2.59 -13.34
C LEU A 112 19.18 2.39 -13.91
N VAL A 113 19.40 1.33 -14.70
CA VAL A 113 20.69 1.08 -15.40
C VAL A 113 20.99 2.20 -16.40
N GLU A 114 20.01 2.65 -17.16
CA GLU A 114 20.14 3.80 -18.07
C GLU A 114 20.57 5.06 -17.29
N HIS A 115 20.09 5.21 -16.04
CA HIS A 115 20.43 6.31 -15.15
C HIS A 115 21.70 6.07 -14.30
N LYS A 116 22.55 5.11 -14.71
CA LYS A 116 23.88 4.83 -14.12
C LYS A 116 23.86 4.20 -12.73
N VAL A 117 22.78 3.51 -12.36
CA VAL A 117 22.81 2.61 -11.20
C VAL A 117 23.49 1.30 -11.63
N PRO A 118 24.50 0.81 -10.90
CA PRO A 118 25.15 -0.46 -11.20
C PRO A 118 24.14 -1.61 -11.20
N SER A 119 24.20 -2.49 -12.19
CA SER A 119 23.23 -3.57 -12.35
C SER A 119 23.20 -4.56 -11.18
N GLU A 120 24.34 -4.73 -10.52
CA GLU A 120 24.54 -5.55 -9.31
C GLU A 120 23.89 -4.96 -8.06
N ALA A 121 23.60 -3.66 -8.06
CA ALA A 121 22.88 -2.98 -6.98
C ALA A 121 21.34 -3.08 -7.15
N ILE A 122 20.85 -3.64 -8.27
CA ILE A 122 19.43 -3.67 -8.58
C ILE A 122 18.92 -5.11 -8.49
N LEU A 123 17.97 -5.32 -7.58
CA LEU A 123 17.18 -6.54 -7.45
C LEU A 123 15.85 -6.36 -8.18
N VAL A 124 15.28 -7.44 -8.70
CA VAL A 124 14.01 -7.41 -9.43
C VAL A 124 13.05 -8.45 -8.86
N GLU A 125 11.82 -8.05 -8.61
CA GLU A 125 10.69 -8.92 -8.34
C GLU A 125 9.72 -8.83 -9.54
N PRO A 126 9.66 -9.85 -10.42
CA PRO A 126 8.92 -9.76 -11.68
C PRO A 126 7.57 -10.50 -11.68
N GLU A 127 7.17 -11.15 -10.58
CA GLU A 127 6.06 -12.11 -10.57
C GLU A 127 4.76 -11.57 -9.99
N GLY A 128 4.80 -10.47 -9.27
CA GLY A 128 3.68 -9.97 -8.50
C GLY A 128 2.55 -9.40 -9.35
N GLU A 129 1.43 -10.10 -9.42
CA GLU A 129 0.20 -9.65 -10.09
C GLU A 129 -0.65 -8.71 -9.22
N SER A 130 -0.41 -8.67 -7.92
CA SER A 130 -1.07 -7.76 -6.98
C SER A 130 -0.07 -7.19 -5.97
N THR A 131 -0.44 -6.10 -5.31
CA THR A 131 0.41 -5.49 -4.27
C THR A 131 0.82 -6.49 -3.17
N VAL A 132 -0.10 -7.37 -2.75
CA VAL A 132 0.18 -8.34 -1.70
C VAL A 132 1.18 -9.39 -2.18
N HIS A 133 1.04 -9.87 -3.42
CA HIS A 133 1.95 -10.85 -4.02
C HIS A 133 3.33 -10.24 -4.27
N SER A 134 3.42 -9.07 -4.89
CA SER A 134 4.71 -8.36 -5.10
C SER A 134 5.45 -8.12 -3.79
N LEU A 135 4.74 -7.68 -2.74
CA LEU A 135 5.38 -7.45 -1.44
C LEU A 135 5.74 -8.75 -0.71
N ALA A 136 5.01 -9.84 -0.94
CA ALA A 136 5.38 -11.15 -0.41
C ALA A 136 6.66 -11.68 -1.08
N ALA A 137 6.74 -11.57 -2.41
CA ALA A 137 7.92 -11.96 -3.18
C ALA A 137 9.13 -11.05 -2.87
N ALA A 138 8.92 -9.74 -2.75
CA ALA A 138 9.96 -8.79 -2.33
C ALA A 138 10.49 -9.13 -0.93
N ALA A 139 9.62 -9.48 0.01
CA ALA A 139 10.01 -9.92 1.36
C ALA A 139 10.86 -11.20 1.32
N GLU A 140 10.55 -12.15 0.43
CA GLU A 140 11.34 -13.36 0.26
C GLU A 140 12.73 -13.05 -0.32
N ILE A 141 12.82 -12.18 -1.32
CA ILE A 141 14.09 -11.69 -1.87
C ILE A 141 14.91 -11.02 -0.76
N MET A 142 14.31 -10.12 0.00
CA MET A 142 14.98 -9.44 1.11
C MET A 142 15.51 -10.43 2.15
N ARG A 143 14.72 -11.45 2.52
CA ARG A 143 15.11 -12.49 3.48
C ARG A 143 16.30 -13.31 2.99
N ARG A 144 16.28 -13.77 1.72
CA ARG A 144 17.39 -14.52 1.09
C ARG A 144 18.69 -13.69 1.01
N MET A 145 18.55 -12.39 0.87
CA MET A 145 19.69 -11.45 0.83
C MET A 145 20.12 -10.95 2.21
N ASN A 146 19.50 -11.45 3.30
CA ASN A 146 19.75 -11.02 4.69
C ASN A 146 19.55 -9.51 4.90
N LEU A 147 18.53 -8.92 4.24
CA LEU A 147 18.12 -7.52 4.37
C LEU A 147 16.99 -7.44 5.41
N HIS A 148 17.08 -6.50 6.34
CA HIS A 148 16.16 -6.40 7.48
C HIS A 148 15.35 -5.11 7.50
N SER A 149 15.76 -4.13 6.70
CA SER A 149 15.13 -2.81 6.62
C SER A 149 15.00 -2.33 5.19
N CYS A 150 13.94 -1.56 4.92
CA CYS A 150 13.78 -0.96 3.60
C CYS A 150 13.16 0.43 3.65
N ILE A 151 13.50 1.24 2.64
CA ILE A 151 12.75 2.45 2.28
C ILE A 151 11.74 2.05 1.21
N LEU A 152 10.46 2.23 1.50
CA LEU A 152 9.37 1.86 0.61
C LEU A 152 8.91 3.07 -0.21
N VAL A 153 9.10 3.02 -1.52
CA VAL A 153 8.74 4.08 -2.47
C VAL A 153 7.45 3.75 -3.20
N SER A 154 6.46 4.61 -3.10
CA SER A 154 5.19 4.52 -3.82
C SER A 154 4.45 5.86 -3.84
N ASP A 155 3.20 5.87 -4.34
CA ASP A 155 2.28 6.99 -4.15
C ASP A 155 1.86 7.10 -2.68
N GLY A 156 1.73 8.32 -2.16
CA GLY A 156 1.48 8.56 -0.74
C GLY A 156 0.30 7.74 -0.18
N TYR A 157 -0.85 7.74 -0.88
CA TYR A 157 -2.03 6.98 -0.45
C TYR A 157 -1.79 5.46 -0.38
N HIS A 158 -0.75 4.94 -1.04
CA HIS A 158 -0.43 3.52 -1.11
C HIS A 158 0.56 3.08 -0.01
N ILE A 159 1.37 4.02 0.52
CA ILE A 159 2.45 3.73 1.48
C ILE A 159 1.94 2.99 2.70
N PHE A 160 0.86 3.45 3.33
CA PHE A 160 0.35 2.88 4.57
C PHE A 160 0.12 1.36 4.46
N ARG A 161 -0.65 0.92 3.46
CA ARG A 161 -0.97 -0.50 3.27
C ARG A 161 0.27 -1.32 2.94
N ALA A 162 1.08 -0.85 2.01
CA ALA A 162 2.29 -1.56 1.59
C ALA A 162 3.32 -1.68 2.75
N LYS A 163 3.47 -0.65 3.56
CA LYS A 163 4.30 -0.64 4.76
C LYS A 163 3.82 -1.71 5.76
N ARG A 164 2.51 -1.74 6.09
CA ARG A 164 1.94 -2.73 7.00
C ARG A 164 2.11 -4.17 6.53
N ILE A 165 2.03 -4.40 5.21
CA ILE A 165 2.25 -5.72 4.62
C ILE A 165 3.69 -6.21 4.84
N LEU A 166 4.71 -5.36 4.68
CA LEU A 166 6.11 -5.73 4.92
C LEU A 166 6.43 -5.80 6.43
N GLU A 167 5.90 -4.89 7.24
CA GLU A 167 6.06 -4.92 8.70
C GLU A 167 5.50 -6.23 9.31
N ALA A 168 4.33 -6.70 8.83
CA ALA A 168 3.75 -7.98 9.24
C ALA A 168 4.63 -9.20 8.86
N ARG A 169 5.61 -9.01 7.96
CA ARG A 169 6.61 -10.01 7.57
C ARG A 169 7.94 -9.88 8.30
N GLY A 170 8.01 -8.98 9.29
CA GLY A 170 9.16 -8.81 10.19
C GLY A 170 10.20 -7.80 9.72
N PHE A 171 9.92 -6.98 8.69
CA PHE A 171 10.86 -5.96 8.21
C PHE A 171 10.63 -4.60 8.89
N ARG A 172 11.71 -3.84 9.05
CA ARG A 172 11.63 -2.42 9.40
C ARG A 172 11.40 -1.61 8.11
N VAL A 173 10.31 -0.87 8.05
CA VAL A 173 9.88 -0.20 6.81
C VAL A 173 9.74 1.30 7.02
N TYR A 174 10.41 2.07 6.19
CA TYR A 174 10.37 3.53 6.17
C TYR A 174 9.65 4.00 4.92
N GLY A 175 8.44 4.52 5.08
CA GLY A 175 7.64 5.00 3.96
C GLY A 175 8.20 6.29 3.38
N SER A 176 8.44 6.31 2.07
CA SER A 176 8.89 7.51 1.35
C SER A 176 7.98 7.74 0.14
N PRO A 177 6.91 8.55 0.31
CA PRO A 177 6.00 8.87 -0.78
C PRO A 177 6.70 9.69 -1.86
N ARG A 178 6.56 9.28 -3.14
CA ARG A 178 7.08 10.10 -4.24
C ARG A 178 6.41 11.47 -4.26
N PRO A 179 7.10 12.53 -4.63
CA PRO A 179 6.49 13.82 -4.89
C PRO A 179 5.37 13.70 -5.92
N SER A 180 4.20 14.21 -5.61
CA SER A 180 3.05 14.18 -6.53
C SER A 180 2.34 15.53 -6.52
N PRO A 181 1.74 15.96 -7.66
CA PRO A 181 0.91 17.16 -7.68
C PRO A 181 -0.21 17.07 -6.64
N GLN A 182 -0.55 18.20 -6.06
CA GLN A 182 -1.70 18.28 -5.16
C GLN A 182 -2.97 17.86 -5.91
N ARG A 183 -3.69 16.92 -5.34
CA ARG A 183 -4.99 16.49 -5.86
C ARG A 183 -6.12 17.29 -5.22
N ALA A 184 -7.25 17.37 -5.93
CA ALA A 184 -8.46 17.90 -5.33
C ALA A 184 -8.79 17.12 -4.04
N PRO A 185 -9.23 17.78 -2.95
CA PRO A 185 -9.45 17.12 -1.66
C PRO A 185 -10.35 15.88 -1.72
N LEU A 186 -11.42 15.93 -2.50
CA LEU A 186 -12.33 14.78 -2.69
C LEU A 186 -11.67 13.60 -3.36
N ALA A 187 -10.81 13.82 -4.36
CA ALA A 187 -10.07 12.77 -5.03
C ALA A 187 -9.04 12.12 -4.10
N GLU A 188 -8.37 12.91 -3.26
CA GLU A 188 -7.45 12.41 -2.23
C GLU A 188 -8.19 11.52 -1.22
N TRP A 189 -9.34 11.97 -0.70
CA TRP A 189 -10.16 11.20 0.23
C TRP A 189 -10.67 9.89 -0.37
N TRP A 190 -11.11 9.91 -1.62
CA TRP A 190 -11.54 8.70 -2.33
C TRP A 190 -10.42 7.65 -2.40
N LEU A 191 -9.21 8.09 -2.73
CA LEU A 191 -8.05 7.18 -2.76
C LEU A 191 -7.72 6.61 -1.37
N CYS A 192 -7.78 7.42 -0.32
CA CYS A 192 -7.55 6.97 1.05
C CYS A 192 -8.61 5.96 1.50
N LEU A 193 -9.89 6.20 1.22
CA LEU A 193 -10.99 5.29 1.53
C LEU A 193 -10.84 3.96 0.78
N ARG A 194 -10.50 4.00 -0.50
CA ARG A 194 -10.22 2.78 -1.29
C ARG A 194 -9.07 1.96 -0.69
N GLN A 195 -8.02 2.61 -0.21
CA GLN A 195 -6.92 1.92 0.45
C GLN A 195 -7.31 1.40 1.84
N ALA A 196 -8.19 2.06 2.55
CA ALA A 196 -8.75 1.57 3.81
C ALA A 196 -9.53 0.26 3.58
N VAL A 197 -10.36 0.19 2.53
CA VAL A 197 -11.06 -1.05 2.12
C VAL A 197 -10.05 -2.15 1.81
N ALA A 198 -9.07 -1.87 0.95
CA ALA A 198 -8.07 -2.86 0.55
C ALA A 198 -7.20 -3.34 1.74
N TYR A 199 -6.92 -2.47 2.71
CA TYR A 199 -6.23 -2.84 3.94
C TYR A 199 -7.09 -3.78 4.80
N TRP A 200 -8.38 -3.48 4.99
CA TRP A 200 -9.32 -4.33 5.72
C TRP A 200 -9.45 -5.72 5.09
N LEU A 201 -9.63 -5.79 3.77
CA LEU A 201 -9.69 -7.05 3.05
C LEU A 201 -8.41 -7.88 3.24
N TRP A 202 -7.25 -7.22 3.19
CA TRP A 202 -5.99 -7.88 3.47
C TRP A 202 -5.90 -8.43 4.91
N THR A 203 -6.38 -7.70 5.92
CA THR A 203 -6.40 -8.18 7.32
C THR A 203 -7.32 -9.38 7.52
N LEU A 204 -8.33 -9.55 6.65
CA LEU A 204 -9.22 -10.71 6.60
C LEU A 204 -8.66 -11.87 5.75
N GLY A 205 -7.43 -11.76 5.23
CA GLY A 205 -6.77 -12.77 4.40
C GLY A 205 -7.16 -12.73 2.92
N ILE A 206 -7.87 -11.69 2.47
CA ILE A 206 -8.24 -11.50 1.05
C ILE A 206 -7.14 -10.71 0.36
N ALA A 207 -6.40 -11.36 -0.55
CA ALA A 207 -5.37 -10.71 -1.36
C ALA A 207 -6.00 -9.98 -2.55
N LEU A 208 -5.79 -8.65 -2.64
CA LEU A 208 -6.18 -7.77 -3.75
C LEU A 208 -4.96 -7.09 -4.33
#